data_4f87808f2efea03e004d7ebe4957c5bd
#
_entry.id   4f87808f2efea03e004d7ebe4957c5bd
#
_cell.length_a   1.000
_cell.length_b   1.000
_cell.length_c   1.000
_cell.angle_alpha   90.00
_cell.angle_beta   90.00
_cell.angle_gamma   90.00
#
_symmetry.space_group_name_H-M   'P 1'
#
loop_
_entity.id
_entity.type
_entity.pdbx_description
1 polymer ?
#
loop_
_entity_poly.entity_id
_entity_poly.type
_entity_poly.pdbx_seq_one_letter_code
_entity_poly.pdbx_strand_id
1 'polypeptide(L)'
;MAKKVFAVYLAKEVVPNSEAYATLELPASPWELWDAMEKVRLKDGEALYMEIDDYYAFEYLAPHLEELDISLNELNDLAARLATLNEVQGIAFEGLFSMEVQKKVNTNGGIITMQDMRDLAVSAKTDCYHVVEAADDAQLGRFYAENDFVPELDGISDEVFEMLDFAGIGRMMRCSENGVFVNSLYVLRDGELTTAPPVQKTLPEKPGYLFRLTLGLHPDIGDARTVTLDLPAAEVELLDAQAQLGAEGWEGVTVIDYDGIIPYAVEFTDLPMELEEFNILAAAVRDMPSPEKQLPKLKALLKQFEVQDIATAISLTECLDDYVLTPEISSPQETAIDQLHFMTDDHSAELLLSHVNLYAYGCDLIREDNAVLSPYGLLHRADYQPMLSPMQETQKMEMKMK
;
A
#
# COMPACT_ATOMS: atom_id res chain seq x y z
N MET A 1 0.81 -12.15 -2.30
CA MET A 1 0.65 -10.69 -2.05
C MET A 1 -0.52 -10.15 -2.86
N ALA A 2 -1.30 -9.23 -2.32
CA ALA A 2 -2.42 -8.61 -3.03
C ALA A 2 -1.92 -7.83 -4.26
N LYS A 3 -2.76 -7.80 -5.33
CA LYS A 3 -2.48 -6.98 -6.53
C LYS A 3 -2.45 -5.51 -6.13
N LYS A 4 -1.38 -4.78 -6.45
CA LYS A 4 -1.30 -3.34 -6.20
C LYS A 4 -2.13 -2.57 -7.24
N VAL A 5 -2.75 -1.49 -6.80
CA VAL A 5 -3.75 -0.71 -7.55
C VAL A 5 -3.32 0.75 -7.71
N PHE A 6 -2.72 1.33 -6.67
CA PHE A 6 -2.18 2.69 -6.69
C PHE A 6 -0.81 2.71 -6.01
N ALA A 7 0.08 3.59 -6.47
CA ALA A 7 1.24 4.04 -5.72
C ALA A 7 1.01 5.50 -5.30
N VAL A 8 1.28 5.83 -4.04
CA VAL A 8 1.08 7.18 -3.51
C VAL A 8 2.36 7.70 -2.88
N TYR A 9 2.61 9.00 -3.08
CA TYR A 9 3.59 9.79 -2.36
C TYR A 9 2.88 10.53 -1.23
N LEU A 10 3.45 10.47 -0.03
CA LEU A 10 2.91 11.06 1.18
C LEU A 10 3.97 11.95 1.81
N ALA A 11 3.61 13.18 2.15
CA ALA A 11 4.50 14.12 2.83
C ALA A 11 3.67 15.11 3.70
N LYS A 12 4.33 15.80 4.60
CA LYS A 12 3.75 16.96 5.27
C LYS A 12 3.63 18.14 4.30
N GLU A 13 4.71 18.40 3.59
CA GLU A 13 4.85 19.40 2.54
C GLU A 13 5.98 18.98 1.61
N VAL A 14 6.00 19.50 0.40
CA VAL A 14 7.08 19.22 -0.54
C VAL A 14 8.29 20.08 -0.17
N VAL A 15 9.17 19.58 0.70
CA VAL A 15 10.42 20.22 1.10
C VAL A 15 11.58 19.57 0.38
N PRO A 16 12.35 20.34 -0.41
CA PRO A 16 13.54 19.80 -1.08
C PRO A 16 14.54 19.23 -0.07
N ASN A 17 15.05 18.02 -0.37
CA ASN A 17 16.03 17.29 0.45
C ASN A 17 15.51 16.88 1.85
N SER A 18 14.22 16.81 2.06
CA SER A 18 13.62 16.24 3.27
C SER A 18 13.43 14.74 3.11
N GLU A 19 13.74 13.98 4.16
CA GLU A 19 13.44 12.55 4.29
C GLU A 19 12.09 12.30 5.00
N ALA A 20 11.31 13.36 5.31
CA ALA A 20 9.99 13.23 5.93
C ALA A 20 8.90 12.97 4.89
N TYR A 21 9.04 11.89 4.17
CA TYR A 21 8.06 11.41 3.20
C TYR A 21 7.94 9.88 3.25
N ALA A 22 6.89 9.36 2.64
CA ALA A 22 6.72 7.95 2.40
C ALA A 22 6.15 7.71 0.99
N THR A 23 6.60 6.65 0.33
CA THR A 23 5.92 6.07 -0.82
C THR A 23 5.21 4.81 -0.34
N LEU A 24 3.97 4.61 -0.79
CA LEU A 24 3.14 3.50 -0.32
C LEU A 24 2.36 2.92 -1.48
N GLU A 25 2.41 1.61 -1.63
CA GLU A 25 1.62 0.87 -2.61
C GLU A 25 0.31 0.38 -2.00
N LEU A 26 -0.81 0.78 -2.59
CA LEU A 26 -2.15 0.43 -2.14
C LEU A 26 -2.73 -0.75 -2.94
N PRO A 27 -3.46 -1.67 -2.32
CA PRO A 27 -3.84 -1.66 -0.90
C PRO A 27 -2.64 -1.93 0.00
N ALA A 28 -2.62 -1.20 1.10
CA ALA A 28 -1.65 -1.31 2.17
C ALA A 28 -2.29 -1.90 3.43
N SER A 29 -1.51 -2.65 4.19
CA SER A 29 -1.91 -3.20 5.47
C SER A 29 -2.04 -2.09 6.54
N PRO A 30 -2.72 -2.34 7.66
CA PRO A 30 -2.80 -1.38 8.74
C PRO A 30 -1.43 -0.90 9.25
N TRP A 31 -0.45 -1.79 9.41
CA TRP A 31 0.87 -1.38 9.86
C TRP A 31 1.68 -0.64 8.78
N GLU A 32 1.51 -0.97 7.50
CA GLU A 32 2.10 -0.19 6.40
C GLU A 32 1.60 1.26 6.38
N LEU A 33 0.28 1.46 6.60
CA LEU A 33 -0.31 2.80 6.73
C LEU A 33 0.30 3.59 7.91
N TRP A 34 0.41 2.96 9.08
CA TRP A 34 0.98 3.60 10.26
C TRP A 34 2.47 3.88 10.12
N ASP A 35 3.24 2.99 9.49
CA ASP A 35 4.66 3.20 9.22
C ASP A 35 4.89 4.36 8.24
N ALA A 36 4.04 4.47 7.22
CA ALA A 36 4.07 5.62 6.31
C ALA A 36 3.82 6.94 7.04
N MET A 37 2.84 6.99 7.94
CA MET A 37 2.56 8.18 8.76
C MET A 37 3.68 8.49 9.74
N GLU A 38 4.35 7.47 10.29
CA GLU A 38 5.53 7.64 11.15
C GLU A 38 6.69 8.32 10.39
N LYS A 39 6.89 7.94 9.12
CA LYS A 39 7.90 8.56 8.24
C LYS A 39 7.55 10.00 7.86
N VAL A 40 6.29 10.30 7.58
CA VAL A 40 5.80 11.65 7.26
C VAL A 40 5.89 12.60 8.46
N ARG A 41 5.78 12.11 9.69
CA ARG A 41 5.94 12.87 10.95
C ARG A 41 4.98 14.04 11.09
N LEU A 42 3.72 13.85 10.68
CA LEU A 42 2.68 14.85 10.86
C LEU A 42 2.47 15.15 12.35
N LYS A 43 2.40 16.44 12.68
CA LYS A 43 1.97 16.92 13.99
C LYS A 43 0.45 17.18 13.99
N ASP A 44 -0.13 17.24 15.18
CA ASP A 44 -1.55 17.53 15.33
C ASP A 44 -1.93 18.84 14.62
N GLY A 45 -2.90 18.76 13.72
CA GLY A 45 -3.41 19.89 12.95
C GLY A 45 -2.67 20.20 11.65
N GLU A 46 -1.62 19.48 11.30
CA GLU A 46 -0.97 19.57 10.00
C GLU A 46 -1.72 18.74 8.96
N ALA A 47 -1.75 19.23 7.72
CA ALA A 47 -2.38 18.53 6.61
C ALA A 47 -1.41 17.52 5.96
N LEU A 48 -1.92 16.34 5.62
CA LEU A 48 -1.20 15.38 4.81
C LEU A 48 -1.27 15.82 3.34
N TYR A 49 -0.11 16.00 2.71
CA TYR A 49 0.00 16.07 1.25
C TYR A 49 0.04 14.63 0.72
N MET A 50 -0.84 14.33 -0.22
CA MET A 50 -0.92 13.03 -0.89
C MET A 50 -1.02 13.24 -2.40
N GLU A 51 -0.17 12.56 -3.15
CA GLU A 51 -0.17 12.51 -4.61
C GLU A 51 -0.21 11.05 -5.05
N ILE A 52 -1.00 10.73 -6.08
CA ILE A 52 -1.03 9.39 -6.67
C ILE A 52 -0.01 9.36 -7.80
N ASP A 53 1.08 8.63 -7.61
CA ASP A 53 2.20 8.54 -8.56
C ASP A 53 1.91 7.53 -9.69
N ASP A 54 1.17 6.45 -9.39
CA ASP A 54 0.86 5.40 -10.35
C ASP A 54 -0.55 4.83 -10.09
N TYR A 55 -1.27 4.56 -11.14
CA TYR A 55 -2.61 3.96 -11.16
C TYR A 55 -2.61 2.51 -11.65
N TYR A 56 -1.47 1.98 -12.06
CA TYR A 56 -1.29 0.64 -12.65
C TYR A 56 -2.35 0.35 -13.72
N ALA A 57 -3.17 -0.69 -13.52
CA ALA A 57 -4.21 -1.07 -14.47
C ALA A 57 -5.46 -0.16 -14.45
N PHE A 58 -5.50 0.88 -13.60
CA PHE A 58 -6.67 1.74 -13.37
C PHE A 58 -6.45 3.20 -13.79
N GLU A 59 -5.57 3.45 -14.75
CA GLU A 59 -5.21 4.77 -15.28
C GLU A 59 -6.44 5.62 -15.65
N TYR A 60 -7.52 5.00 -16.11
CA TYR A 60 -8.76 5.69 -16.44
C TYR A 60 -9.47 6.35 -15.26
N LEU A 61 -9.09 6.04 -14.02
CA LEU A 61 -9.58 6.71 -12.80
C LEU A 61 -8.88 8.05 -12.52
N ALA A 62 -7.67 8.27 -13.07
CA ALA A 62 -6.84 9.43 -12.75
C ALA A 62 -7.58 10.77 -12.89
N PRO A 63 -8.24 11.09 -14.00
CA PRO A 63 -8.92 12.39 -14.17
C PRO A 63 -10.03 12.65 -13.14
N HIS A 64 -10.54 11.59 -12.53
CA HIS A 64 -11.66 11.67 -11.59
C HIS A 64 -11.18 11.68 -10.12
N LEU A 65 -10.09 11.00 -9.81
CA LEU A 65 -9.52 10.97 -8.47
C LEU A 65 -8.77 12.27 -8.14
N GLU A 66 -8.08 12.87 -9.13
CA GLU A 66 -7.37 14.14 -8.98
C GLU A 66 -8.28 15.33 -8.63
N GLU A 67 -9.57 15.26 -8.98
CA GLU A 67 -10.56 16.31 -8.69
C GLU A 67 -11.19 16.20 -7.29
N LEU A 68 -10.91 15.12 -6.54
CA LEU A 68 -11.57 14.81 -5.28
C LEU A 68 -10.67 15.11 -4.05
N ASP A 69 -11.29 15.58 -2.97
CA ASP A 69 -10.68 15.62 -1.64
C ASP A 69 -10.76 14.23 -0.99
N ILE A 70 -9.71 13.42 -1.18
CA ILE A 70 -9.66 12.01 -0.81
C ILE A 70 -8.70 11.82 0.36
N SER A 71 -9.12 11.11 1.39
CA SER A 71 -8.23 10.66 2.45
C SER A 71 -7.49 9.37 2.06
N LEU A 72 -6.30 9.16 2.64
CA LEU A 72 -5.51 7.95 2.43
C LEU A 72 -6.32 6.68 2.74
N ASN A 73 -7.14 6.70 3.79
CA ASN A 73 -7.94 5.54 4.17
C ASN A 73 -9.07 5.23 3.17
N GLU A 74 -9.72 6.25 2.60
CA GLU A 74 -10.72 6.07 1.54
C GLU A 74 -10.09 5.50 0.26
N LEU A 75 -8.91 5.99 -0.12
CA LEU A 75 -8.18 5.48 -1.28
C LEU A 75 -7.71 4.05 -1.06
N ASN A 76 -7.23 3.73 0.14
CA ASN A 76 -6.82 2.37 0.50
C ASN A 76 -8.00 1.37 0.49
N ASP A 77 -9.19 1.75 0.98
CA ASP A 77 -10.39 0.90 0.90
C ASP A 77 -10.81 0.66 -0.56
N LEU A 78 -10.78 1.69 -1.41
CA LEU A 78 -11.04 1.51 -2.85
C LEU A 78 -10.02 0.55 -3.47
N ALA A 79 -8.73 0.75 -3.21
CA ALA A 79 -7.66 -0.11 -3.69
C ALA A 79 -7.85 -1.57 -3.26
N ALA A 80 -8.21 -1.80 -1.98
CA ALA A 80 -8.46 -3.14 -1.45
C ALA A 80 -9.63 -3.85 -2.17
N ARG A 81 -10.66 -3.11 -2.54
CA ARG A 81 -11.80 -3.66 -3.31
C ARG A 81 -11.40 -4.00 -4.74
N LEU A 82 -10.70 -3.08 -5.42
CA LEU A 82 -10.25 -3.26 -6.80
C LEU A 82 -9.22 -4.40 -6.93
N ALA A 83 -8.32 -4.54 -5.96
CA ALA A 83 -7.31 -5.61 -5.94
C ALA A 83 -7.91 -7.03 -5.94
N THR A 84 -9.13 -7.18 -5.42
CA THR A 84 -9.83 -8.46 -5.32
C THR A 84 -10.71 -8.80 -6.52
N LEU A 85 -10.79 -7.92 -7.53
CA LEU A 85 -11.52 -8.17 -8.76
C LEU A 85 -10.73 -9.13 -9.66
N ASN A 86 -11.42 -10.15 -10.19
CA ASN A 86 -10.89 -10.95 -11.28
C ASN A 86 -10.97 -10.17 -12.61
N GLU A 87 -10.44 -10.74 -13.69
CA GLU A 87 -10.35 -10.07 -14.99
C GLU A 87 -11.73 -9.63 -15.51
N VAL A 88 -12.73 -10.49 -15.48
CA VAL A 88 -14.11 -10.17 -15.93
C VAL A 88 -14.74 -9.10 -15.05
N GLN A 89 -14.56 -9.19 -13.74
CA GLN A 89 -15.06 -8.19 -12.79
C GLN A 89 -14.36 -6.83 -12.97
N GLY A 90 -13.06 -6.82 -13.32
CA GLY A 90 -12.31 -5.60 -13.63
C GLY A 90 -12.89 -4.89 -14.87
N ILE A 91 -13.20 -5.65 -15.93
CA ILE A 91 -13.86 -5.13 -17.13
C ILE A 91 -15.27 -4.62 -16.81
N ALA A 92 -16.01 -5.36 -15.99
CA ALA A 92 -17.34 -4.93 -15.56
C ALA A 92 -17.27 -3.64 -14.74
N PHE A 93 -16.32 -3.50 -13.84
CA PHE A 93 -16.09 -2.27 -13.07
C PHE A 93 -15.83 -1.08 -13.99
N GLU A 94 -14.93 -1.20 -14.98
CA GLU A 94 -14.61 -0.16 -15.94
C GLU A 94 -15.85 0.24 -16.77
N GLY A 95 -16.66 -0.74 -17.19
CA GLY A 95 -17.90 -0.51 -17.91
C GLY A 95 -18.94 0.22 -17.06
N LEU A 96 -19.20 -0.27 -15.84
CA LEU A 96 -20.13 0.36 -14.90
C LEU A 96 -19.67 1.77 -14.52
N PHE A 97 -18.37 1.98 -14.34
CA PHE A 97 -17.78 3.29 -14.08
C PHE A 97 -18.04 4.26 -15.25
N SER A 98 -17.75 3.84 -16.47
CA SER A 98 -17.97 4.64 -17.67
C SER A 98 -19.45 5.03 -17.83
N MET A 99 -20.38 4.10 -17.57
CA MET A 99 -21.83 4.38 -17.60
C MET A 99 -22.24 5.40 -16.54
N GLU A 100 -21.72 5.27 -15.30
CA GLU A 100 -22.05 6.20 -14.21
C GLU A 100 -21.48 7.60 -14.45
N VAL A 101 -20.24 7.71 -14.99
CA VAL A 101 -19.64 8.98 -15.43
C VAL A 101 -20.54 9.65 -16.48
N GLN A 102 -20.93 8.94 -17.53
CA GLN A 102 -21.80 9.48 -18.59
C GLN A 102 -23.15 9.95 -18.04
N LYS A 103 -23.75 9.17 -17.15
CA LYS A 103 -25.02 9.53 -16.50
C LYS A 103 -24.89 10.81 -15.69
N LYS A 104 -23.84 10.97 -14.88
CA LYS A 104 -23.60 12.16 -14.04
C LYS A 104 -23.33 13.40 -14.88
N VAL A 105 -22.49 13.31 -15.90
CA VAL A 105 -22.23 14.40 -16.84
C VAL A 105 -23.53 14.87 -17.52
N ASN A 106 -24.38 13.94 -17.96
CA ASN A 106 -25.63 14.26 -18.62
C ASN A 106 -26.70 14.81 -17.67
N THR A 107 -26.63 14.53 -16.38
CA THR A 107 -27.72 14.85 -15.43
C THR A 107 -27.54 16.18 -14.71
N ASN A 108 -26.38 16.84 -14.67
CA ASN A 108 -26.15 18.20 -14.10
C ASN A 108 -24.65 18.59 -14.07
N GLY A 109 -23.79 18.00 -14.86
CA GLY A 109 -22.33 18.19 -14.76
C GLY A 109 -21.78 17.68 -13.41
N GLY A 110 -22.41 16.62 -12.88
CA GLY A 110 -22.03 16.05 -11.57
C GLY A 110 -20.71 15.27 -11.68
N ILE A 111 -19.91 15.38 -10.62
CA ILE A 111 -18.64 14.68 -10.46
C ILE A 111 -18.94 13.29 -9.88
N ILE A 112 -18.23 12.26 -10.34
CA ILE A 112 -18.25 10.95 -9.69
C ILE A 112 -17.54 11.05 -8.34
N THR A 113 -18.13 10.48 -7.30
CA THR A 113 -17.58 10.57 -5.95
C THR A 113 -16.82 9.30 -5.56
N MET A 114 -15.99 9.37 -4.50
CA MET A 114 -15.34 8.20 -3.93
C MET A 114 -16.35 7.11 -3.52
N GLN A 115 -17.50 7.49 -2.96
CA GLN A 115 -18.56 6.54 -2.62
C GLN A 115 -19.13 5.83 -3.85
N ASP A 116 -19.35 6.57 -4.95
CA ASP A 116 -19.81 5.94 -6.21
C ASP A 116 -18.80 4.89 -6.71
N MET A 117 -17.51 5.21 -6.72
CA MET A 117 -16.46 4.27 -7.16
C MET A 117 -16.43 3.01 -6.29
N ARG A 118 -16.63 3.16 -4.98
CA ARG A 118 -16.70 2.04 -4.04
C ARG A 118 -17.97 1.19 -4.24
N ASP A 119 -19.11 1.83 -4.50
CA ASP A 119 -20.35 1.14 -4.81
C ASP A 119 -20.22 0.32 -6.12
N LEU A 120 -19.55 0.89 -7.13
CA LEU A 120 -19.26 0.20 -8.40
C LEU A 120 -18.31 -0.98 -8.18
N ALA A 121 -17.27 -0.83 -7.35
CA ALA A 121 -16.33 -1.92 -7.05
C ALA A 121 -16.99 -3.09 -6.32
N VAL A 122 -17.96 -2.82 -5.44
CA VAL A 122 -18.77 -3.87 -4.80
C VAL A 122 -19.73 -4.48 -5.81
N SER A 123 -20.37 -3.66 -6.63
CA SER A 123 -21.34 -4.10 -7.65
C SER A 123 -20.71 -4.98 -8.71
N ALA A 124 -19.44 -4.75 -9.06
CA ALA A 124 -18.69 -5.60 -9.99
C ALA A 124 -18.49 -7.06 -9.49
N LYS A 125 -18.79 -7.35 -8.23
CA LYS A 125 -18.79 -8.71 -7.66
C LYS A 125 -20.18 -9.35 -7.57
N THR A 126 -21.20 -8.64 -8.06
CA THR A 126 -22.60 -9.10 -8.02
C THR A 126 -23.12 -9.36 -9.45
N ASP A 127 -24.30 -9.93 -9.56
CA ASP A 127 -24.95 -10.25 -10.84
C ASP A 127 -25.75 -9.06 -11.41
N CYS A 128 -25.28 -7.82 -11.22
CA CYS A 128 -25.98 -6.60 -11.67
C CYS A 128 -25.55 -6.12 -13.06
N TYR A 129 -24.82 -6.93 -13.80
CA TYR A 129 -24.32 -6.62 -15.14
C TYR A 129 -24.19 -7.88 -15.99
N HIS A 130 -24.10 -7.67 -17.32
CA HIS A 130 -23.70 -8.69 -18.28
C HIS A 130 -22.47 -8.22 -19.06
N VAL A 131 -21.61 -9.18 -19.40
CA VAL A 131 -20.46 -8.97 -20.30
C VAL A 131 -20.67 -9.85 -21.53
N VAL A 132 -20.68 -9.23 -22.69
CA VAL A 132 -20.89 -9.89 -24.00
C VAL A 132 -19.62 -9.78 -24.83
N GLU A 133 -19.25 -10.87 -25.50
CA GLU A 133 -18.12 -10.89 -26.44
C GLU A 133 -18.51 -10.14 -27.73
N ALA A 134 -18.35 -8.83 -27.71
CA ALA A 134 -18.57 -7.94 -28.83
C ALA A 134 -17.67 -6.71 -28.74
N ALA A 135 -16.85 -6.49 -29.76
CA ALA A 135 -15.93 -5.37 -29.82
C ALA A 135 -16.52 -4.08 -30.41
N ASP A 136 -17.63 -4.22 -31.15
CA ASP A 136 -18.29 -3.13 -31.84
C ASP A 136 -19.80 -3.39 -32.04
N ASP A 137 -20.50 -2.39 -32.57
CA ASP A 137 -21.94 -2.48 -32.82
C ASP A 137 -22.31 -3.63 -33.81
N ALA A 138 -21.43 -4.00 -34.74
CA ALA A 138 -21.77 -5.07 -35.71
C ALA A 138 -21.72 -6.45 -35.03
N GLN A 139 -20.70 -6.71 -34.18
CA GLN A 139 -20.61 -7.94 -33.41
C GLN A 139 -21.72 -8.02 -32.37
N LEU A 140 -22.03 -6.90 -31.72
CA LEU A 140 -23.11 -6.82 -30.73
C LEU A 140 -24.46 -7.14 -31.40
N GLY A 141 -24.76 -6.51 -32.57
CA GLY A 141 -26.01 -6.75 -33.29
C GLY A 141 -26.14 -8.18 -33.79
N ARG A 142 -25.01 -8.81 -34.21
CA ARG A 142 -25.00 -10.23 -34.59
C ARG A 142 -25.31 -11.10 -33.38
N PHE A 143 -24.69 -10.82 -32.22
CA PHE A 143 -24.94 -11.54 -30.95
C PHE A 143 -26.44 -11.48 -30.58
N TYR A 144 -27.05 -10.31 -30.61
CA TYR A 144 -28.48 -10.15 -30.29
C TYR A 144 -29.41 -10.88 -31.29
N ALA A 145 -29.05 -10.84 -32.56
CA ALA A 145 -29.85 -11.51 -33.62
C ALA A 145 -29.73 -13.04 -33.54
N GLU A 146 -28.53 -13.57 -33.26
CA GLU A 146 -28.26 -15.01 -33.15
C GLU A 146 -28.87 -15.66 -31.89
N ASN A 147 -29.11 -14.86 -30.83
CA ASN A 147 -29.64 -15.35 -29.55
C ASN A 147 -31.09 -15.00 -29.29
N ASP A 148 -31.86 -14.67 -30.36
CA ASP A 148 -33.30 -14.40 -30.31
C ASP A 148 -33.70 -13.21 -29.40
N PHE A 149 -32.77 -12.26 -29.16
CA PHE A 149 -33.08 -11.04 -28.41
C PHE A 149 -33.75 -9.95 -29.22
N VAL A 150 -33.94 -10.17 -30.52
CA VAL A 150 -34.65 -9.25 -31.45
C VAL A 150 -35.88 -9.97 -32.01
N PRO A 151 -37.04 -9.88 -31.33
CA PRO A 151 -38.23 -10.65 -31.70
C PRO A 151 -38.73 -10.43 -33.13
N GLU A 152 -38.42 -9.27 -33.71
CA GLU A 152 -38.78 -8.93 -35.10
C GLU A 152 -38.06 -9.78 -36.16
N LEU A 153 -37.01 -10.52 -35.76
CA LEU A 153 -36.22 -11.39 -36.61
C LEU A 153 -36.66 -12.85 -36.54
N ASP A 154 -37.65 -13.16 -35.72
CA ASP A 154 -38.14 -14.55 -35.56
C ASP A 154 -38.69 -15.11 -36.89
N GLY A 155 -38.17 -16.28 -37.28
CA GLY A 155 -38.62 -17.00 -38.48
C GLY A 155 -38.10 -16.46 -39.82
N ILE A 156 -37.12 -15.57 -39.87
CA ILE A 156 -36.46 -15.18 -41.15
C ILE A 156 -35.57 -16.32 -41.68
N SER A 157 -35.36 -16.37 -43.00
CA SER A 157 -34.46 -17.35 -43.60
C SER A 157 -32.98 -16.96 -43.40
N ASP A 158 -32.06 -17.95 -43.42
CA ASP A 158 -30.61 -17.71 -43.31
C ASP A 158 -30.10 -16.70 -44.36
N GLU A 159 -30.65 -16.71 -45.55
CA GLU A 159 -30.29 -15.77 -46.59
C GLU A 159 -30.65 -14.33 -46.24
N VAL A 160 -31.80 -14.10 -45.60
CA VAL A 160 -32.23 -12.77 -45.13
C VAL A 160 -31.43 -12.39 -43.89
N PHE A 161 -31.12 -13.31 -43.03
CA PHE A 161 -30.29 -13.09 -41.84
C PHE A 161 -28.92 -12.50 -42.19
N GLU A 162 -28.23 -13.06 -43.18
CA GLU A 162 -26.91 -12.55 -43.62
C GLU A 162 -26.98 -11.19 -44.35
N MET A 163 -28.18 -10.68 -44.68
CA MET A 163 -28.37 -9.35 -45.25
C MET A 163 -28.70 -8.26 -44.23
N LEU A 164 -28.80 -8.61 -42.94
CA LEU A 164 -29.15 -7.67 -41.90
C LEU A 164 -28.04 -6.63 -41.66
N ASP A 165 -28.43 -5.42 -41.33
CA ASP A 165 -27.54 -4.37 -40.83
C ASP A 165 -27.24 -4.62 -39.32
N PHE A 166 -26.35 -5.57 -39.05
CA PHE A 166 -25.98 -5.88 -37.69
C PHE A 166 -25.44 -4.65 -36.93
N ALA A 167 -24.72 -3.75 -37.58
CA ALA A 167 -24.24 -2.52 -36.94
C ALA A 167 -25.38 -1.59 -36.53
N GLY A 168 -26.45 -1.53 -37.35
CA GLY A 168 -27.68 -0.79 -37.02
C GLY A 168 -28.40 -1.41 -35.82
N ILE A 169 -28.55 -2.74 -35.82
CA ILE A 169 -29.15 -3.50 -34.69
C ILE A 169 -28.36 -3.28 -33.40
N GLY A 170 -27.05 -3.49 -33.41
CA GLY A 170 -26.22 -3.34 -32.24
C GLY A 170 -26.23 -1.92 -31.68
N ARG A 171 -26.19 -0.90 -32.54
CA ARG A 171 -26.32 0.49 -32.13
C ARG A 171 -27.67 0.78 -31.45
N MET A 172 -28.76 0.23 -32.00
CA MET A 172 -30.10 0.37 -31.43
C MET A 172 -30.15 -0.26 -30.02
N MET A 173 -29.64 -1.48 -29.89
CA MET A 173 -29.61 -2.19 -28.60
C MET A 173 -28.75 -1.45 -27.58
N ARG A 174 -27.51 -1.08 -27.94
CA ARG A 174 -26.62 -0.32 -27.06
C ARG A 174 -27.23 1.01 -26.61
N CYS A 175 -27.91 1.73 -27.51
CA CYS A 175 -28.57 2.99 -27.13
C CYS A 175 -29.77 2.76 -26.18
N SER A 176 -30.50 1.64 -26.32
CA SER A 176 -31.63 1.33 -25.42
C SER A 176 -31.19 0.89 -24.02
N GLU A 177 -30.05 0.20 -23.92
CA GLU A 177 -29.51 -0.36 -22.69
C GLU A 177 -28.52 0.58 -22.00
N ASN A 178 -28.02 1.60 -22.70
CA ASN A 178 -26.95 2.49 -22.28
C ASN A 178 -25.65 1.75 -21.90
N GLY A 179 -25.37 0.62 -22.54
CA GLY A 179 -24.16 -0.15 -22.34
C GLY A 179 -22.94 0.48 -23.04
N VAL A 180 -21.76 0.00 -22.71
CA VAL A 180 -20.48 0.52 -23.20
C VAL A 180 -19.54 -0.61 -23.67
N PHE A 181 -18.66 -0.28 -24.60
CA PHE A 181 -17.58 -1.18 -25.01
C PHE A 181 -16.33 -0.91 -24.15
N VAL A 182 -15.74 -1.99 -23.62
CA VAL A 182 -14.51 -1.99 -22.83
C VAL A 182 -13.64 -3.14 -23.30
N ASN A 183 -12.40 -2.89 -23.70
CA ASN A 183 -11.41 -3.91 -24.07
C ASN A 183 -11.95 -5.00 -25.02
N SER A 184 -12.70 -4.60 -26.07
CA SER A 184 -13.35 -5.50 -27.03
C SER A 184 -14.48 -6.38 -26.47
N LEU A 185 -15.02 -5.99 -25.32
CA LEU A 185 -16.20 -6.59 -24.71
C LEU A 185 -17.28 -5.51 -24.55
N TYR A 186 -18.53 -5.92 -24.59
CA TYR A 186 -19.65 -5.05 -24.30
C TYR A 186 -20.17 -5.30 -22.90
N VAL A 187 -20.31 -4.23 -22.12
CA VAL A 187 -20.81 -4.27 -20.74
C VAL A 187 -22.14 -3.53 -20.68
N LEU A 188 -23.16 -4.17 -20.13
CA LEU A 188 -24.44 -3.54 -19.84
C LEU A 188 -24.83 -3.80 -18.38
N ARG A 189 -25.54 -2.83 -17.80
CA ARG A 189 -26.07 -2.94 -16.43
C ARG A 189 -27.47 -3.57 -16.48
N ASP A 190 -27.67 -4.60 -15.65
CA ASP A 190 -28.96 -5.32 -15.53
C ASP A 190 -29.39 -5.45 -14.04
N GLY A 191 -29.32 -4.36 -13.30
CA GLY A 191 -29.70 -4.38 -11.89
C GLY A 191 -29.40 -3.10 -11.15
N GLU A 192 -29.71 -3.10 -9.86
CA GLU A 192 -29.36 -2.01 -8.96
C GLU A 192 -27.92 -2.16 -8.46
N LEU A 193 -27.24 -1.03 -8.28
CA LEU A 193 -25.90 -1.02 -7.70
C LEU A 193 -25.97 -1.33 -6.20
N THR A 194 -25.02 -2.11 -5.74
CA THR A 194 -24.85 -2.42 -4.32
C THR A 194 -24.08 -1.30 -3.62
N THR A 195 -24.62 -0.77 -2.54
CA THR A 195 -23.96 0.28 -1.77
C THR A 195 -22.85 -0.30 -0.89
N ALA A 196 -21.67 0.22 -1.01
CA ALA A 196 -20.54 -0.11 -0.15
C ALA A 196 -20.72 0.51 1.25
N PRO A 197 -20.30 -0.17 2.32
CA PRO A 197 -20.35 0.41 3.66
C PRO A 197 -19.50 1.68 3.73
N PRO A 198 -19.90 2.67 4.56
CA PRO A 198 -19.13 3.91 4.69
C PRO A 198 -17.74 3.64 5.28
N VAL A 199 -16.75 4.41 4.83
CA VAL A 199 -15.38 4.38 5.35
C VAL A 199 -15.09 5.69 6.08
N GLN A 200 -14.38 5.60 7.20
CA GLN A 200 -13.91 6.79 7.91
C GLN A 200 -12.76 7.44 7.16
N LYS A 201 -12.70 8.78 7.17
CA LYS A 201 -11.57 9.52 6.57
C LYS A 201 -10.27 9.37 7.36
N THR A 202 -10.38 9.10 8.67
CA THR A 202 -9.21 8.86 9.54
C THR A 202 -8.63 7.48 9.29
N LEU A 203 -7.33 7.32 9.55
CA LEU A 203 -6.69 6.02 9.54
C LEU A 203 -7.37 5.05 10.51
N PRO A 204 -7.31 3.73 10.24
CA PRO A 204 -7.79 2.71 11.17
C PRO A 204 -7.00 2.81 12.49
N GLU A 205 -7.60 2.33 13.58
CA GLU A 205 -6.87 2.18 14.85
C GLU A 205 -5.64 1.28 14.66
N LYS A 206 -4.59 1.56 15.45
CA LYS A 206 -3.41 0.69 15.44
C LYS A 206 -3.80 -0.73 15.79
N PRO A 207 -3.29 -1.73 15.04
CA PRO A 207 -3.58 -3.13 15.35
C PRO A 207 -3.17 -3.51 16.78
N GLY A 208 -3.91 -4.42 17.38
CA GLY A 208 -3.60 -4.96 18.71
C GLY A 208 -2.49 -6.02 18.71
N TYR A 209 -2.03 -6.44 17.54
CA TYR A 209 -0.88 -7.35 17.35
C TYR A 209 0.34 -6.57 16.89
N LEU A 210 1.54 -7.12 17.12
CA LEU A 210 2.79 -6.56 16.60
C LEU A 210 3.08 -7.09 15.19
N PHE A 211 2.96 -8.39 15.02
CA PHE A 211 3.12 -9.05 13.74
C PHE A 211 2.01 -10.09 13.58
N ARG A 212 1.46 -10.20 12.40
CA ARG A 212 0.44 -11.18 12.02
C ARG A 212 0.82 -11.88 10.74
N LEU A 213 0.84 -13.19 10.78
CA LEU A 213 1.08 -14.05 9.63
C LEU A 213 -0.20 -14.80 9.30
N THR A 214 -0.56 -14.84 8.02
CA THR A 214 -1.50 -15.84 7.49
C THR A 214 -0.70 -16.92 6.80
N LEU A 215 -0.73 -18.11 7.36
CA LEU A 215 0.03 -19.27 6.91
C LEU A 215 -0.89 -20.26 6.19
N GLY A 216 -0.37 -20.95 5.18
CA GLY A 216 -1.08 -21.99 4.45
C GLY A 216 -0.14 -23.05 3.95
N LEU A 217 -0.67 -24.19 3.52
CA LEU A 217 0.12 -25.20 2.83
C LEU A 217 0.40 -24.76 1.39
N HIS A 218 1.54 -25.17 0.85
CA HIS A 218 1.90 -24.88 -0.54
C HIS A 218 0.77 -25.32 -1.49
N PRO A 219 0.41 -24.54 -2.52
CA PRO A 219 -0.72 -24.84 -3.42
C PRO A 219 -0.69 -26.24 -4.04
N ASP A 220 0.49 -26.82 -4.24
CA ASP A 220 0.66 -28.16 -4.79
C ASP A 220 0.15 -29.28 -3.87
N ILE A 221 -0.10 -28.98 -2.58
CA ILE A 221 -0.60 -29.95 -1.58
C ILE A 221 -2.14 -30.06 -1.62
N GLY A 222 -2.82 -29.17 -2.35
CA GLY A 222 -4.24 -29.28 -2.67
C GLY A 222 -5.21 -29.00 -1.51
N ASP A 223 -4.73 -28.48 -0.37
CA ASP A 223 -5.55 -28.17 0.79
C ASP A 223 -5.55 -26.65 1.04
N ALA A 224 -6.75 -26.05 1.04
CA ALA A 224 -6.96 -24.61 1.21
C ALA A 224 -6.97 -24.17 2.70
N ARG A 225 -6.44 -25.01 3.61
CA ARG A 225 -6.37 -24.64 5.04
C ARG A 225 -5.40 -23.49 5.26
N THR A 226 -5.86 -22.50 5.99
CA THR A 226 -5.06 -21.35 6.41
C THR A 226 -5.19 -21.16 7.91
N VAL A 227 -4.15 -20.65 8.55
CA VAL A 227 -4.14 -20.26 9.95
C VAL A 227 -3.56 -18.86 10.10
N THR A 228 -4.13 -18.08 11.00
CA THR A 228 -3.59 -16.77 11.36
C THR A 228 -2.83 -16.90 12.68
N LEU A 229 -1.62 -16.39 12.72
CA LEU A 229 -0.70 -16.43 13.87
C LEU A 229 -0.24 -15.02 14.20
N ASP A 230 -0.49 -14.58 15.41
CA ASP A 230 0.02 -13.33 15.95
C ASP A 230 1.30 -13.58 16.73
N LEU A 231 2.33 -12.75 16.50
CA LEU A 231 3.63 -12.87 17.16
C LEU A 231 3.88 -11.64 18.06
N PRO A 232 4.60 -11.82 19.19
CA PRO A 232 5.22 -13.06 19.64
C PRO A 232 4.18 -14.05 20.17
N ALA A 233 4.32 -15.31 19.77
CA ALA A 233 3.47 -16.43 20.14
C ALA A 233 4.15 -17.34 21.16
N ALA A 234 3.36 -17.99 22.02
CA ALA A 234 3.86 -19.03 22.90
C ALA A 234 4.08 -20.35 22.10
N GLU A 235 4.95 -21.23 22.60
CA GLU A 235 5.24 -22.51 21.97
C GLU A 235 3.97 -23.34 21.68
N VAL A 236 2.98 -23.30 22.58
CA VAL A 236 1.70 -23.99 22.38
C VAL A 236 0.91 -23.42 21.20
N GLU A 237 0.96 -22.11 20.96
CA GLU A 237 0.28 -21.45 19.83
C GLU A 237 0.96 -21.80 18.50
N LEU A 238 2.28 -21.92 18.47
CA LEU A 238 3.04 -22.38 17.30
C LEU A 238 2.67 -23.82 16.95
N LEU A 239 2.62 -24.72 17.96
CA LEU A 239 2.21 -26.10 17.79
C LEU A 239 0.75 -26.25 17.34
N ASP A 240 -0.16 -25.44 17.90
CA ASP A 240 -1.56 -25.39 17.50
C ASP A 240 -1.73 -24.92 16.05
N ALA A 241 -0.95 -23.95 15.61
CA ALA A 241 -0.95 -23.48 14.23
C ALA A 241 -0.51 -24.59 13.26
N GLN A 242 0.57 -25.32 13.59
CA GLN A 242 1.01 -26.49 12.81
C GLN A 242 -0.06 -27.58 12.77
N ALA A 243 -0.69 -27.89 13.89
CA ALA A 243 -1.74 -28.89 13.98
C ALA A 243 -2.99 -28.51 13.14
N GLN A 244 -3.39 -27.23 13.14
CA GLN A 244 -4.50 -26.74 12.32
C GLN A 244 -4.20 -26.84 10.82
N LEU A 245 -2.95 -26.56 10.41
CA LEU A 245 -2.50 -26.77 9.03
C LEU A 245 -2.37 -28.26 8.68
N GLY A 246 -2.19 -29.13 9.67
CA GLY A 246 -1.88 -30.53 9.48
C GLY A 246 -0.41 -30.76 9.06
N ALA A 247 0.48 -29.84 9.46
CA ALA A 247 1.91 -29.89 9.22
C ALA A 247 2.65 -30.46 10.43
N GLU A 248 3.72 -31.24 10.21
CA GLU A 248 4.61 -31.74 11.28
C GLU A 248 5.75 -30.76 11.61
N GLY A 249 5.86 -29.67 10.86
CA GLY A 249 6.85 -28.60 10.99
C GLY A 249 6.53 -27.46 10.03
N TRP A 250 7.45 -26.55 9.80
CA TRP A 250 7.25 -25.41 8.89
C TRP A 250 7.64 -25.73 7.44
N GLU A 251 8.25 -26.88 7.18
CA GLU A 251 8.56 -27.31 5.83
C GLU A 251 7.27 -27.54 5.00
N GLY A 252 7.17 -26.92 3.83
CA GLY A 252 5.96 -26.97 2.98
C GLY A 252 4.82 -26.03 3.41
N VAL A 253 5.00 -25.26 4.47
CA VAL A 253 4.14 -24.12 4.82
C VAL A 253 4.61 -22.88 4.05
N THR A 254 3.69 -22.00 3.70
CA THR A 254 3.98 -20.71 3.04
C THR A 254 3.31 -19.57 3.76
N VAL A 255 3.91 -18.39 3.73
CA VAL A 255 3.26 -17.15 4.17
C VAL A 255 2.39 -16.64 3.02
N ILE A 256 1.08 -16.62 3.26
CA ILE A 256 0.08 -16.11 2.31
C ILE A 256 -0.03 -14.59 2.45
N ASP A 257 -0.02 -14.10 3.70
CA ASP A 257 -0.16 -12.68 4.01
C ASP A 257 0.64 -12.34 5.27
N TYR A 258 1.13 -11.10 5.33
CA TYR A 258 1.93 -10.55 6.42
C TYR A 258 1.49 -9.12 6.71
N ASP A 259 1.29 -8.81 7.98
CA ASP A 259 1.16 -7.44 8.49
C ASP A 259 1.96 -7.29 9.79
N GLY A 260 2.77 -6.26 9.89
CA GLY A 260 3.64 -6.09 11.05
C GLY A 260 4.14 -4.66 11.27
N ILE A 261 4.44 -4.38 12.55
CA ILE A 261 4.94 -3.07 13.00
C ILE A 261 6.26 -2.66 12.33
N ILE A 262 6.99 -3.64 11.77
CA ILE A 262 8.11 -3.46 10.84
C ILE A 262 7.66 -4.07 9.50
N PRO A 263 7.02 -3.30 8.61
CA PRO A 263 6.36 -3.86 7.41
C PRO A 263 7.30 -4.63 6.48
N TYR A 264 8.56 -4.25 6.45
CA TYR A 264 9.58 -4.85 5.59
C TYR A 264 10.40 -5.97 6.27
N ALA A 265 9.96 -6.49 7.43
CA ALA A 265 10.70 -7.56 8.12
C ALA A 265 10.79 -8.87 7.31
N VAL A 266 9.85 -9.09 6.40
CA VAL A 266 9.86 -10.22 5.46
C VAL A 266 11.00 -10.14 4.42
N GLU A 267 11.62 -8.97 4.24
CA GLU A 267 12.73 -8.78 3.29
C GLU A 267 14.05 -9.40 3.80
N PHE A 268 14.19 -9.54 5.12
CA PHE A 268 15.39 -10.08 5.76
C PHE A 268 15.14 -11.35 6.59
N THR A 269 14.00 -12.03 6.34
CA THR A 269 13.62 -13.25 7.06
C THR A 269 13.09 -14.28 6.09
N ASP A 270 13.60 -15.51 6.16
CA ASP A 270 13.08 -16.64 5.38
C ASP A 270 11.89 -17.29 6.11
N LEU A 271 10.73 -16.64 6.04
CA LEU A 271 9.50 -17.15 6.63
C LEU A 271 8.81 -18.18 5.71
N PRO A 272 8.28 -19.27 6.29
CA PRO A 272 8.18 -19.55 7.74
C PRO A 272 9.35 -20.36 8.32
N MET A 273 10.42 -20.62 7.58
CA MET A 273 11.53 -21.46 8.03
C MET A 273 12.24 -20.86 9.25
N GLU A 274 12.39 -19.54 9.32
CA GLU A 274 12.98 -18.79 10.44
C GLU A 274 11.92 -18.24 11.41
N LEU A 275 10.75 -18.92 11.53
CA LEU A 275 9.65 -18.42 12.38
C LEU A 275 10.03 -18.37 13.88
N GLU A 276 10.88 -19.27 14.35
CA GLU A 276 11.33 -19.27 15.73
C GLU A 276 12.21 -18.05 16.02
N GLU A 277 13.16 -17.75 15.14
CA GLU A 277 14.02 -16.56 15.22
C GLU A 277 13.18 -15.29 15.07
N PHE A 278 12.22 -15.28 14.16
CA PHE A 278 11.30 -14.15 14.00
C PHE A 278 10.43 -13.93 15.26
N ASN A 279 10.04 -15.00 15.94
CA ASN A 279 9.32 -14.93 17.21
C ASN A 279 10.20 -14.29 18.31
N ILE A 280 11.53 -14.55 18.30
CA ILE A 280 12.49 -13.89 19.20
C ILE A 280 12.56 -12.39 18.92
N LEU A 281 12.65 -11.99 17.65
CA LEU A 281 12.60 -10.57 17.26
C LEU A 281 11.29 -9.91 17.72
N ALA A 282 10.18 -10.58 17.50
CA ALA A 282 8.86 -10.10 17.92
C ALA A 282 8.77 -9.91 19.45
N ALA A 283 9.34 -10.83 20.22
CA ALA A 283 9.43 -10.72 21.67
C ALA A 283 10.32 -9.54 22.10
N ALA A 284 11.48 -9.36 21.45
CA ALA A 284 12.37 -8.23 21.72
C ALA A 284 11.67 -6.88 21.43
N VAL A 285 10.92 -6.78 20.33
CA VAL A 285 10.13 -5.58 20.00
C VAL A 285 9.02 -5.33 21.05
N ARG A 286 8.30 -6.37 21.48
CA ARG A 286 7.27 -6.25 22.53
C ARG A 286 7.84 -5.72 23.85
N ASP A 287 9.01 -6.23 24.24
CA ASP A 287 9.60 -5.99 25.55
C ASP A 287 10.52 -4.74 25.58
N MET A 288 10.55 -3.97 24.48
CA MET A 288 11.32 -2.72 24.38
C MET A 288 10.90 -1.70 25.44
N PRO A 289 11.86 -1.10 26.17
CA PRO A 289 11.56 0.06 26.99
C PRO A 289 11.23 1.26 26.11
N SER A 290 10.18 2.02 26.43
CA SER A 290 9.77 3.21 25.66
C SER A 290 9.67 2.94 24.15
N PRO A 291 8.76 2.04 23.72
CA PRO A 291 8.69 1.60 22.32
C PRO A 291 8.46 2.75 21.34
N GLU A 292 7.82 3.84 21.77
CA GLU A 292 7.61 5.07 20.97
C GLU A 292 8.92 5.76 20.55
N LYS A 293 10.05 5.50 21.24
CA LYS A 293 11.38 6.02 20.91
C LYS A 293 12.30 4.97 20.31
N GLN A 294 12.24 3.75 20.86
CA GLN A 294 13.16 2.68 20.46
C GLN A 294 12.79 2.04 19.13
N LEU A 295 11.50 1.90 18.83
CA LEU A 295 11.06 1.27 17.59
C LEU A 295 11.40 2.07 16.33
N PRO A 296 11.16 3.40 16.25
CA PRO A 296 11.63 4.20 15.13
C PRO A 296 13.15 4.14 14.95
N LYS A 297 13.90 4.09 16.05
CA LYS A 297 15.35 3.93 16.04
C LYS A 297 15.76 2.58 15.46
N LEU A 298 15.13 1.49 15.88
CA LEU A 298 15.36 0.16 15.29
C LEU A 298 15.08 0.15 13.80
N LYS A 299 13.93 0.69 13.38
CA LYS A 299 13.56 0.79 11.97
C LYS A 299 14.58 1.59 11.15
N ALA A 300 15.07 2.71 11.70
CA ALA A 300 16.12 3.52 11.07
C ALA A 300 17.42 2.72 10.89
N LEU A 301 17.84 1.96 11.93
CA LEU A 301 19.04 1.13 11.88
C LEU A 301 18.90 -0.04 10.88
N LEU A 302 17.77 -0.72 10.87
CA LEU A 302 17.48 -1.80 9.91
C LEU A 302 17.63 -1.32 8.47
N LYS A 303 17.09 -0.14 8.16
CA LYS A 303 17.21 0.47 6.82
C LYS A 303 18.63 0.97 6.56
N GLN A 304 19.28 1.64 7.52
CA GLN A 304 20.63 2.20 7.35
C GLN A 304 21.69 1.12 7.11
N PHE A 305 21.55 -0.03 7.75
CA PHE A 305 22.49 -1.15 7.56
C PHE A 305 22.07 -2.12 6.45
N GLU A 306 20.96 -1.84 5.75
CA GLU A 306 20.42 -2.73 4.72
C GLU A 306 20.42 -4.19 5.18
N VAL A 307 19.82 -4.41 6.37
CA VAL A 307 19.85 -5.72 7.04
C VAL A 307 19.24 -6.79 6.14
N GLN A 308 19.96 -7.92 5.98
CA GLN A 308 19.58 -9.02 5.09
C GLN A 308 19.31 -10.34 5.83
N ASP A 309 19.43 -10.36 7.16
CA ASP A 309 19.22 -11.56 7.97
C ASP A 309 18.62 -11.23 9.34
N ILE A 310 17.86 -12.19 9.86
CA ILE A 310 17.13 -12.05 11.12
C ILE A 310 18.08 -11.94 12.32
N ALA A 311 19.24 -12.59 12.30
CA ALA A 311 20.18 -12.59 13.41
C ALA A 311 20.79 -11.19 13.62
N THR A 312 21.12 -10.49 12.52
CA THR A 312 21.55 -9.10 12.56
C THR A 312 20.42 -8.18 13.09
N ALA A 313 19.17 -8.40 12.69
CA ALA A 313 18.03 -7.64 13.19
C ALA A 313 17.85 -7.82 14.72
N ILE A 314 17.95 -9.04 15.21
CA ILE A 314 17.90 -9.33 16.67
C ILE A 314 19.05 -8.64 17.39
N SER A 315 20.28 -8.74 16.89
CA SER A 315 21.45 -8.10 17.49
C SER A 315 21.31 -6.58 17.60
N LEU A 316 20.64 -5.94 16.65
CA LEU A 316 20.37 -4.50 16.68
C LEU A 316 19.41 -4.12 17.80
N THR A 317 18.48 -4.99 18.22
CA THR A 317 17.59 -4.71 19.34
C THR A 317 18.36 -4.60 20.67
N GLU A 318 19.52 -5.25 20.79
CA GLU A 318 20.34 -5.28 22.01
C GLU A 318 21.26 -4.06 22.14
N CYS A 319 21.58 -3.37 21.02
CA CYS A 319 22.52 -2.24 20.99
C CYS A 319 21.87 -0.89 20.66
N LEU A 320 20.55 -0.75 20.82
CA LEU A 320 19.83 0.50 20.50
C LEU A 320 20.34 1.71 21.30
N ASP A 321 20.84 1.51 22.51
CA ASP A 321 21.37 2.59 23.36
C ASP A 321 22.69 3.18 22.84
N ASP A 322 23.40 2.46 21.95
CA ASP A 322 24.59 2.96 21.28
C ASP A 322 24.29 3.99 20.18
N TYR A 323 23.02 4.19 19.85
CA TYR A 323 22.57 5.08 18.81
C TYR A 323 21.56 6.11 19.31
N VAL A 324 21.57 7.28 18.68
CA VAL A 324 20.64 8.37 18.92
C VAL A 324 19.85 8.63 17.66
N LEU A 325 18.53 8.69 17.77
CA LEU A 325 17.63 9.14 16.72
C LEU A 325 16.98 10.44 17.15
N THR A 326 17.02 11.46 16.28
CA THR A 326 16.32 12.74 16.44
C THR A 326 15.19 12.81 15.40
N PRO A 327 13.96 12.42 15.77
CA PRO A 327 12.85 12.29 14.81
C PRO A 327 12.42 13.62 14.18
N GLU A 328 12.67 14.74 14.86
CA GLU A 328 12.27 16.08 14.43
C GLU A 328 13.09 16.59 13.24
N ILE A 329 14.26 16.00 13.00
CA ILE A 329 15.18 16.43 11.92
C ILE A 329 15.01 15.50 10.71
N SER A 330 14.60 16.07 9.59
CA SER A 330 14.36 15.37 8.32
C SER A 330 15.19 15.89 7.15
N SER A 331 15.92 16.98 7.34
CA SER A 331 16.69 17.60 6.26
C SER A 331 18.00 18.22 6.79
N PRO A 332 18.99 18.45 5.91
CA PRO A 332 20.19 19.20 6.29
C PRO A 332 19.88 20.61 6.81
N GLN A 333 18.89 21.27 6.23
CA GLN A 333 18.47 22.60 6.66
C GLN A 333 17.97 22.59 8.11
N GLU A 334 17.15 21.61 8.49
CA GLU A 334 16.68 21.47 9.89
C GLU A 334 17.82 21.18 10.84
N THR A 335 18.81 20.34 10.45
CA THR A 335 20.02 20.12 11.23
C THR A 335 20.77 21.45 11.50
N ALA A 336 20.90 22.29 10.47
CA ALA A 336 21.56 23.60 10.62
C ALA A 336 20.77 24.54 11.51
N ILE A 337 19.44 24.57 11.39
CA ILE A 337 18.54 25.40 12.20
C ILE A 337 18.63 25.00 13.67
N ASP A 338 18.53 23.70 13.96
CA ASP A 338 18.61 23.17 15.31
C ASP A 338 19.96 23.54 15.97
N GLN A 339 21.08 23.38 15.24
CA GLN A 339 22.40 23.76 15.71
C GLN A 339 22.54 25.27 15.96
N LEU A 340 21.96 26.11 15.11
CA LEU A 340 21.98 27.57 15.32
C LEU A 340 21.21 27.95 16.59
N HIS A 341 20.05 27.38 16.85
CA HIS A 341 19.28 27.59 18.09
C HIS A 341 20.01 27.04 19.32
N PHE A 342 20.77 25.96 19.18
CA PHE A 342 21.60 25.46 20.29
C PHE A 342 22.79 26.38 20.62
N MET A 343 23.43 26.96 19.59
CA MET A 343 24.66 27.75 19.77
C MET A 343 24.42 29.22 20.13
N THR A 344 23.22 29.74 19.85
CA THR A 344 22.90 31.18 20.02
C THR A 344 21.54 31.34 20.72
N ASP A 345 21.23 32.58 21.16
CA ASP A 345 19.88 32.88 21.59
C ASP A 345 18.92 32.91 20.39
N ASP A 346 17.61 32.68 20.63
CA ASP A 346 16.59 32.61 19.58
C ASP A 346 16.57 33.79 18.63
N HIS A 347 16.79 35.02 19.16
CA HIS A 347 16.80 36.21 18.34
C HIS A 347 18.00 36.24 17.37
N SER A 348 19.17 35.86 17.86
CA SER A 348 20.38 35.74 17.04
C SER A 348 20.30 34.64 16.02
N ALA A 349 19.71 33.48 16.41
CA ALA A 349 19.44 32.35 15.50
C ALA A 349 18.56 32.81 14.34
N GLU A 350 17.43 33.44 14.60
CA GLU A 350 16.49 33.95 13.59
C GLU A 350 17.15 34.94 12.61
N LEU A 351 18.01 35.84 13.11
CA LEU A 351 18.77 36.74 12.25
C LEU A 351 19.73 36.01 11.33
N LEU A 352 20.37 34.92 11.79
CA LEU A 352 21.34 34.13 11.03
C LEU A 352 20.66 33.29 9.94
N LEU A 353 19.42 32.84 10.11
CA LEU A 353 18.72 32.00 9.14
C LEU A 353 18.74 32.57 7.70
N SER A 354 18.64 33.89 7.57
CA SER A 354 18.66 34.60 6.28
C SER A 354 20.09 34.83 5.70
N HIS A 355 21.14 34.57 6.48
CA HIS A 355 22.54 34.88 6.12
C HIS A 355 23.44 33.64 6.01
N VAL A 356 22.96 32.45 6.43
CA VAL A 356 23.69 31.19 6.36
C VAL A 356 23.15 30.33 5.23
N ASN A 357 24.04 29.68 4.49
CA ASN A 357 23.61 28.61 3.60
C ASN A 357 23.28 27.35 4.43
N LEU A 358 22.03 27.28 4.91
CA LEU A 358 21.56 26.24 5.83
C LEU A 358 21.78 24.84 5.28
N TYR A 359 21.56 24.64 3.97
CA TYR A 359 21.78 23.31 3.34
C TYR A 359 23.24 22.89 3.43
N ALA A 360 24.17 23.73 2.98
CA ALA A 360 25.58 23.40 3.01
C ALA A 360 26.10 23.22 4.44
N TYR A 361 25.70 24.11 5.36
CA TYR A 361 26.09 24.01 6.77
C TYR A 361 25.53 22.75 7.42
N GLY A 362 24.28 22.39 7.18
CA GLY A 362 23.68 21.15 7.69
C GLY A 362 24.37 19.88 7.14
N CYS A 363 24.71 19.86 5.85
CA CYS A 363 25.49 18.77 5.26
C CYS A 363 26.88 18.62 5.93
N ASP A 364 27.53 19.73 6.28
CA ASP A 364 28.82 19.70 6.99
C ASP A 364 28.65 19.14 8.39
N LEU A 365 27.64 19.56 9.14
CA LEU A 365 27.33 19.04 10.49
C LEU A 365 27.03 17.52 10.46
N ILE A 366 26.18 17.09 9.55
CA ILE A 366 25.84 15.65 9.37
C ILE A 366 27.11 14.83 9.13
N ARG A 367 28.01 15.33 8.29
CA ARG A 367 29.26 14.65 7.97
C ARG A 367 30.23 14.65 9.16
N GLU A 368 30.35 15.75 9.91
CA GLU A 368 31.22 15.89 11.07
C GLU A 368 30.81 14.94 12.21
N ASP A 369 29.49 14.80 12.42
CA ASP A 369 28.91 13.94 13.43
C ASP A 369 28.80 12.46 13.01
N ASN A 370 29.24 12.12 11.81
CA ASN A 370 29.01 10.80 11.19
C ASN A 370 27.53 10.37 11.22
N ALA A 371 26.65 11.35 11.13
CA ALA A 371 25.20 11.15 11.17
C ALA A 371 24.66 10.81 9.78
N VAL A 372 23.43 10.28 9.75
CA VAL A 372 22.70 9.96 8.52
C VAL A 372 21.24 10.41 8.67
N LEU A 373 20.70 11.03 7.66
CA LEU A 373 19.25 11.25 7.56
C LEU A 373 18.58 9.94 7.15
N SER A 374 17.60 9.54 7.91
CA SER A 374 16.77 8.36 7.65
C SER A 374 15.31 8.78 7.49
N PRO A 375 14.44 7.92 6.93
CA PRO A 375 13.01 8.18 6.91
C PRO A 375 12.38 8.42 8.29
N TYR A 376 13.05 8.02 9.36
CA TYR A 376 12.57 8.16 10.75
C TYR A 376 13.24 9.29 11.55
N GLY A 377 14.25 9.97 11.01
CA GLY A 377 14.96 11.04 11.68
C GLY A 377 16.47 11.06 11.41
N LEU A 378 17.15 12.02 12.01
CA LEU A 378 18.61 12.08 12.01
C LEU A 378 19.16 11.03 12.96
N LEU A 379 19.95 10.11 12.45
CA LEU A 379 20.53 8.97 13.16
C LEU A 379 22.04 9.12 13.27
N HIS A 380 22.60 8.93 14.45
CA HIS A 380 24.05 8.86 14.67
C HIS A 380 24.39 7.93 15.83
N ARG A 381 25.66 7.54 15.98
CA ARG A 381 26.14 6.85 17.18
C ARG A 381 26.25 7.83 18.35
N ALA A 382 25.97 7.36 19.55
CA ALA A 382 26.11 8.15 20.78
C ALA A 382 27.54 8.66 21.04
N ASP A 383 28.56 7.98 20.50
CA ASP A 383 29.96 8.33 20.58
C ASP A 383 30.51 9.10 19.36
N TYR A 384 29.62 9.48 18.43
CA TYR A 384 29.94 10.17 17.17
C TYR A 384 30.96 9.44 16.28
N GLN A 385 31.22 8.16 16.51
CA GLN A 385 32.02 7.34 15.61
C GLN A 385 31.22 6.95 14.36
N PRO A 386 31.92 6.62 13.25
CA PRO A 386 31.21 6.12 12.07
C PRO A 386 30.32 4.92 12.39
N MET A 387 29.11 4.92 11.85
CA MET A 387 28.17 3.82 12.02
C MET A 387 28.71 2.56 11.31
N LEU A 388 28.85 1.48 12.06
CA LEU A 388 29.23 0.17 11.57
C LEU A 388 28.13 -0.81 11.95
N SER A 389 27.78 -1.74 11.05
CA SER A 389 26.87 -2.82 11.41
C SER A 389 27.49 -3.72 12.51
N PRO A 390 26.69 -4.42 13.31
CA PRO A 390 27.19 -5.34 14.34
C PRO A 390 28.21 -6.34 13.79
N MET A 391 28.02 -6.83 12.58
CA MET A 391 28.94 -7.74 11.89
C MET A 391 30.28 -7.06 11.57
N GLN A 392 30.26 -5.81 11.14
CA GLN A 392 31.49 -5.02 10.86
C GLN A 392 32.24 -4.66 12.14
N GLU A 393 31.53 -4.40 13.25
CA GLU A 393 32.16 -4.15 14.55
C GLU A 393 32.87 -5.39 15.09
N THR A 394 32.26 -6.56 14.99
CA THR A 394 32.87 -7.84 15.37
C THR A 394 34.15 -8.09 14.59
N GLN A 395 34.15 -7.91 13.28
CA GLN A 395 35.34 -8.05 12.42
C GLN A 395 36.45 -7.04 12.79
N LYS A 396 36.08 -5.80 13.11
CA LYS A 396 37.00 -4.76 13.52
C LYS A 396 37.66 -5.08 14.89
N MET A 397 36.88 -5.64 15.79
CA MET A 397 37.43 -6.13 17.10
C MET A 397 38.38 -7.30 16.91
N GLU A 398 38.05 -8.30 16.12
CA GLU A 398 38.91 -9.44 15.80
C GLU A 398 40.23 -9.03 15.15
N MET A 399 40.18 -8.03 14.23
CA MET A 399 41.40 -7.48 13.63
C MET A 399 42.26 -6.70 14.58
N LYS A 400 41.71 -6.09 15.64
CA LYS A 400 42.48 -5.39 16.67
C LYS A 400 43.11 -6.33 17.70
N MET A 401 42.63 -7.56 17.84
CA MET A 401 43.15 -8.58 18.76
C MET A 401 44.23 -9.46 18.10
N LYS A 402 44.49 -9.35 16.84
CA LYS A 402 45.59 -9.97 16.08
C LYS A 402 46.74 -8.98 15.93
#